data_edc11d02f3d40fe3e165bc9617410041
#
_entry.id   edc11d02f3d40fe3e165bc9617410041
#
_cell.length_a   1.000
_cell.length_b   1.000
_cell.length_c   1.000
_cell.angle_alpha   90.00
_cell.angle_beta   90.00
_cell.angle_gamma   90.00
#
_symmetry.space_group_name_H-M   'P 1'
#
loop_
_entity.id
_entity.type
_entity.pdbx_description
1 polymer ?
#
loop_
_entity_poly.entity_id
_entity_poly.type
_entity_poly.pdbx_seq_one_letter_code
_entity_poly.pdbx_strand_id
1 'polypeptide(L)'
;DHIVGDPFNNDKHRLGRGNAVWIVARDEHNTVMHTQAMRLLPTGLGSVADYFRVNFRGFSPSGPDIDFERSRYRAGPGAKRLTGRIAYSGEFWLGGAPGQYRGSGLSSMLGRYTLLTALKEFDADYVVAFMIRPVAYKGFCLRMGFMHVEPLALRWYIRNEPDPVEAVMTYMSRDDIRFMLDLPASDLESLAA
;
A
#
# COMPACT_ATOMS: atom_id res chain seq x y z
N ASP A 1 14.49 8.44 12.68
CA ASP A 1 13.08 8.92 12.80
C ASP A 1 12.36 8.66 11.49
N HIS A 2 11.26 7.91 11.53
CA HIS A 2 10.41 7.65 10.37
C HIS A 2 9.38 8.79 10.25
N ILE A 3 9.37 9.48 9.10
CA ILE A 3 8.38 10.52 8.82
C ILE A 3 7.13 9.84 8.27
N VAL A 4 6.03 9.92 9.01
CA VAL A 4 4.73 9.38 8.58
C VAL A 4 4.23 10.17 7.38
N GLY A 5 3.84 9.47 6.32
CA GLY A 5 3.29 10.06 5.12
C GLY A 5 1.95 10.76 5.35
N ASP A 6 1.67 11.75 4.52
CA ASP A 6 0.44 12.55 4.58
C ASP A 6 -0.85 11.74 4.68
N PRO A 7 -1.00 10.59 3.99
CA PRO A 7 -2.22 9.79 4.09
C PRO A 7 -2.54 9.31 5.52
N PHE A 8 -1.52 9.20 6.38
CA PHE A 8 -1.65 8.69 7.75
C PHE A 8 -1.33 9.74 8.81
N ASN A 9 -1.22 11.00 8.42
CA ASN A 9 -0.98 12.11 9.34
C ASN A 9 -2.30 12.57 9.99
N ASN A 10 -2.37 12.50 11.32
CA ASN A 10 -3.54 12.91 12.11
C ASN A 10 -3.82 14.42 12.04
N ASP A 11 -2.82 15.24 11.75
CA ASP A 11 -3.01 16.70 11.59
C ASP A 11 -3.77 17.03 10.30
N LYS A 12 -3.69 16.12 9.30
CA LYS A 12 -4.35 16.30 7.99
C LYS A 12 -5.65 15.52 7.87
N HIS A 13 -5.82 14.47 8.66
CA HIS A 13 -6.95 13.56 8.57
C HIS A 13 -7.46 13.18 9.96
N ARG A 14 -8.77 13.06 10.11
CA ARG A 14 -9.37 12.49 11.32
C ARG A 14 -9.24 10.96 11.26
N LEU A 15 -8.10 10.43 11.68
CA LEU A 15 -7.85 9.02 11.75
C LEU A 15 -8.15 8.49 13.15
N GLY A 16 -8.78 7.32 13.22
CA GLY A 16 -9.10 6.70 14.48
C GLY A 16 -9.76 5.34 14.31
N ARG A 17 -10.24 4.79 15.42
CA ARG A 17 -10.90 3.48 15.42
C ARG A 17 -12.07 3.46 14.43
N GLY A 18 -12.06 2.45 13.54
CA GLY A 18 -13.08 2.25 12.50
C GLY A 18 -12.75 2.84 11.13
N ASN A 19 -11.75 3.72 11.02
CA ASN A 19 -11.33 4.23 9.71
C ASN A 19 -9.82 4.15 9.45
N ALA A 20 -9.01 3.84 10.46
CA ALA A 20 -7.57 3.65 10.30
C ALA A 20 -7.03 2.63 11.31
N VAL A 21 -5.95 1.94 10.94
CA VAL A 21 -5.24 0.96 11.78
C VAL A 21 -3.75 0.99 11.46
N TRP A 22 -2.94 0.82 12.50
CA TRP A 22 -1.51 0.54 12.39
C TRP A 22 -1.25 -0.91 12.77
N ILE A 23 -0.52 -1.61 11.93
CA ILE A 23 0.05 -2.94 12.18
C ILE A 23 1.48 -2.71 12.61
N VAL A 24 1.84 -3.18 13.81
CA VAL A 24 3.19 -3.05 14.37
C VAL A 24 3.63 -4.43 14.84
N ALA A 25 4.69 -4.95 14.22
CA ALA A 25 5.35 -6.17 14.71
C ALA A 25 6.60 -5.80 15.51
N ARG A 26 6.84 -6.56 16.57
CA ARG A 26 8.00 -6.41 17.45
C ARG A 26 8.72 -7.75 17.60
N ASP A 27 10.03 -7.69 17.85
CA ASP A 27 10.81 -8.85 18.20
C ASP A 27 10.66 -9.23 19.70
N GLU A 28 11.37 -10.26 20.13
CA GLU A 28 11.41 -10.73 21.52
C GLU A 28 11.96 -9.69 22.51
N HIS A 29 12.70 -8.71 22.02
CA HIS A 29 13.25 -7.59 22.80
C HIS A 29 12.35 -6.35 22.77
N ASN A 30 11.11 -6.49 22.25
CA ASN A 30 10.15 -5.40 22.10
C ASN A 30 10.58 -4.29 21.11
N THR A 31 11.58 -4.56 20.26
CA THR A 31 12.01 -3.64 19.20
C THR A 31 11.03 -3.69 18.03
N VAL A 32 10.63 -2.53 17.50
CA VAL A 32 9.75 -2.47 16.33
C VAL A 32 10.51 -3.00 15.11
N MET A 33 9.98 -4.07 14.52
CA MET A 33 10.55 -4.73 13.34
C MET A 33 9.77 -4.48 12.06
N HIS A 34 8.50 -4.13 12.20
CA HIS A 34 7.65 -3.83 11.06
C HIS A 34 6.58 -2.82 11.43
N THR A 35 6.29 -1.94 10.49
CA THR A 35 5.11 -1.10 10.53
C THR A 35 4.39 -1.14 9.19
N GLN A 36 3.07 -1.05 9.23
CA GLN A 36 2.23 -0.83 8.06
C GLN A 36 0.94 -0.15 8.52
N ALA A 37 0.45 0.78 7.74
CA ALA A 37 -0.79 1.49 8.06
C ALA A 37 -1.85 1.23 7.00
N MET A 38 -3.11 1.25 7.44
CA MET A 38 -4.27 1.17 6.56
C MET A 38 -5.32 2.18 6.98
N ARG A 39 -6.05 2.71 6.00
CA ARG A 39 -7.19 3.59 6.25
C ARG A 39 -8.27 3.42 5.19
N LEU A 40 -9.51 3.70 5.57
CA LEU A 40 -10.59 3.85 4.59
C LEU A 40 -10.42 5.16 3.81
N LEU A 41 -10.55 5.08 2.49
CA LEU A 41 -10.63 6.26 1.64
C LEU A 41 -12.07 6.78 1.61
N PRO A 42 -12.30 8.08 1.77
CA PRO A 42 -13.63 8.66 1.70
C PRO A 42 -14.05 8.87 0.23
N THR A 43 -14.23 7.76 -0.51
CA THR A 43 -14.61 7.77 -1.93
C THR A 43 -16.08 8.17 -2.16
N GLY A 44 -16.92 8.06 -1.14
CA GLY A 44 -18.37 8.26 -1.29
C GLY A 44 -18.96 7.28 -2.30
N LEU A 45 -19.69 7.81 -3.29
CA LEU A 45 -20.22 7.04 -4.42
C LEU A 45 -19.28 7.00 -5.63
N GLY A 46 -18.11 7.65 -5.53
CA GLY A 46 -17.12 7.70 -6.61
C GLY A 46 -16.21 6.48 -6.64
N SER A 47 -15.44 6.39 -7.72
CA SER A 47 -14.40 5.38 -7.89
C SER A 47 -13.07 5.80 -7.25
N VAL A 48 -12.16 4.84 -7.12
CA VAL A 48 -10.75 5.11 -6.76
C VAL A 48 -10.13 6.13 -7.72
N ALA A 49 -10.46 6.06 -9.01
CA ALA A 49 -9.99 7.02 -10.01
C ALA A 49 -10.48 8.45 -9.72
N ASP A 50 -11.75 8.61 -9.33
CA ASP A 50 -12.32 9.92 -9.01
C ASP A 50 -11.68 10.49 -7.75
N TYR A 51 -11.48 9.66 -6.74
CA TYR A 51 -10.83 10.07 -5.50
C TYR A 51 -9.39 10.56 -5.75
N PHE A 52 -8.56 9.75 -6.41
CA PHE A 52 -7.16 10.12 -6.63
C PHE A 52 -6.97 11.24 -7.66
N ARG A 53 -7.90 11.46 -8.59
CA ARG A 53 -7.83 12.61 -9.50
C ARG A 53 -7.73 13.94 -8.74
N VAL A 54 -8.40 14.02 -7.59
CA VAL A 54 -8.42 15.23 -6.75
C VAL A 54 -7.37 15.17 -5.65
N ASN A 55 -7.17 14.00 -5.04
CA ASN A 55 -6.44 13.85 -3.78
C ASN A 55 -5.03 13.29 -3.91
N PHE A 56 -4.55 12.95 -5.12
CA PHE A 56 -3.25 12.26 -5.27
C PHE A 56 -2.07 13.00 -4.64
N ARG A 57 -2.13 14.34 -4.61
CA ARG A 57 -1.07 15.18 -4.03
C ARG A 57 -0.80 14.87 -2.55
N GLY A 58 -1.83 14.50 -1.81
CA GLY A 58 -1.70 14.05 -0.42
C GLY A 58 -1.14 12.63 -0.25
N PHE A 59 -0.70 12.00 -1.33
CA PHE A 59 -0.08 10.67 -1.35
C PHE A 59 1.36 10.71 -1.85
N SER A 60 1.96 11.90 -1.86
CA SER A 60 3.34 12.10 -2.25
C SER A 60 4.31 11.45 -1.25
N PRO A 61 5.52 11.04 -1.70
CA PRO A 61 6.58 10.61 -0.79
C PRO A 61 6.90 11.70 0.23
N SER A 62 7.10 11.30 1.49
CA SER A 62 7.52 12.21 2.55
C SER A 62 9.01 12.53 2.42
N GLY A 63 9.37 13.79 2.63
CA GLY A 63 10.75 14.29 2.63
C GLY A 63 11.17 15.01 1.36
N PRO A 64 11.02 14.44 0.13
CA PRO A 64 11.39 15.15 -1.09
C PRO A 64 10.54 16.40 -1.37
N ASP A 65 11.17 17.42 -1.96
CA ASP A 65 10.45 18.60 -2.48
C ASP A 65 9.78 18.26 -3.82
N ILE A 66 8.48 18.03 -3.78
CA ILE A 66 7.69 17.56 -4.93
C ILE A 66 7.25 18.74 -5.80
N ASP A 67 7.54 18.66 -7.08
CA ASP A 67 6.98 19.55 -8.09
C ASP A 67 5.56 19.05 -8.48
N PHE A 68 4.55 19.58 -7.81
CA PHE A 68 3.16 19.20 -8.03
C PHE A 68 2.59 19.65 -9.38
N GLU A 69 3.20 20.63 -10.06
CA GLU A 69 2.76 21.07 -11.38
C GLU A 69 3.12 20.06 -12.45
N ARG A 70 4.27 19.43 -12.32
CA ARG A 70 4.74 18.38 -13.22
C ARG A 70 4.20 16.99 -12.84
N SER A 71 3.92 16.77 -11.54
CA SER A 71 3.47 15.48 -11.03
C SER A 71 2.08 15.10 -11.53
N ARG A 72 1.83 13.81 -11.76
CA ARG A 72 0.61 13.32 -12.40
C ARG A 72 0.11 12.03 -11.73
N TYR A 73 -1.22 11.95 -11.61
CA TYR A 73 -1.94 10.70 -11.41
C TYR A 73 -2.58 10.27 -12.73
N ARG A 74 -2.47 9.00 -13.05
CA ARG A 74 -3.10 8.36 -14.22
C ARG A 74 -3.98 7.20 -13.76
N ALA A 75 -5.28 7.35 -13.89
CA ALA A 75 -6.22 6.29 -13.59
C ALA A 75 -6.19 5.20 -14.66
N GLY A 76 -5.88 3.98 -14.25
CA GLY A 76 -6.03 2.80 -15.08
C GLY A 76 -7.47 2.29 -15.13
N PRO A 77 -7.73 1.22 -15.89
CA PRO A 77 -9.07 0.62 -16.00
C PRO A 77 -9.60 0.08 -14.68
N GLY A 78 -8.75 -0.50 -13.82
CA GLY A 78 -9.11 -0.97 -12.50
C GLY A 78 -9.55 0.19 -11.62
N ALA A 79 -8.71 1.22 -11.45
CA ALA A 79 -9.03 2.38 -10.63
C ALA A 79 -10.42 2.99 -10.95
N LYS A 80 -10.84 2.95 -12.21
CA LYS A 80 -12.15 3.46 -12.65
C LYS A 80 -13.33 2.57 -12.22
N ARG A 81 -13.09 1.28 -11.97
CA ARG A 81 -14.13 0.30 -11.58
C ARG A 81 -14.23 0.09 -10.07
N LEU A 82 -13.16 0.41 -9.32
CA LEU A 82 -13.13 0.19 -7.88
C LEU A 82 -14.00 1.22 -7.17
N THR A 83 -15.10 0.78 -6.60
CA THR A 83 -16.09 1.58 -5.83
C THR A 83 -16.43 0.87 -4.53
N GLY A 84 -17.09 1.55 -3.60
CA GLY A 84 -17.48 0.98 -2.31
C GLY A 84 -16.46 1.28 -1.20
N ARG A 85 -16.28 0.36 -0.27
CA ARG A 85 -15.38 0.51 0.88
C ARG A 85 -13.94 0.19 0.48
N ILE A 86 -13.16 1.22 0.24
CA ILE A 86 -11.78 1.11 -0.23
C ILE A 86 -10.81 1.30 0.94
N ALA A 87 -10.05 0.25 1.29
CA ALA A 87 -8.94 0.36 2.22
C ALA A 87 -7.66 0.71 1.46
N TYR A 88 -7.03 1.82 1.81
CA TYR A 88 -5.69 2.18 1.33
C TYR A 88 -4.64 1.65 2.29
N SER A 89 -3.65 0.92 1.78
CA SER A 89 -2.51 0.39 2.53
C SER A 89 -1.23 1.14 2.16
N GLY A 90 -0.48 1.57 3.17
CA GLY A 90 0.78 2.28 3.01
C GLY A 90 1.69 2.12 4.23
N GLU A 91 2.74 2.95 4.32
CA GLU A 91 3.69 2.98 5.44
C GLU A 91 4.34 1.62 5.73
N PHE A 92 4.51 0.79 4.68
CA PHE A 92 5.20 -0.48 4.83
C PHE A 92 6.68 -0.22 5.11
N TRP A 93 7.10 -0.57 6.29
CA TRP A 93 8.50 -0.57 6.69
C TRP A 93 8.85 -1.91 7.33
N LEU A 94 10.02 -2.44 6.99
CA LEU A 94 10.59 -3.64 7.58
C LEU A 94 11.99 -3.31 8.06
N GLY A 95 12.23 -3.46 9.35
CA GLY A 95 13.52 -3.24 10.02
C GLY A 95 14.58 -4.27 9.62
N GLY A 96 15.73 -4.15 10.27
CA GLY A 96 16.87 -5.03 10.04
C GLY A 96 17.81 -4.59 8.92
N ALA A 97 18.88 -5.33 8.71
CA ALA A 97 19.85 -5.06 7.65
C ALA A 97 19.25 -5.34 6.27
N PRO A 98 19.68 -4.63 5.20
CA PRO A 98 19.21 -4.88 3.85
C PRO A 98 19.36 -6.35 3.44
N GLY A 99 18.26 -7.01 3.10
CA GLY A 99 18.23 -8.41 2.68
C GLY A 99 18.17 -9.43 3.84
N GLN A 100 18.15 -9.00 5.09
CA GLN A 100 18.12 -9.88 6.28
C GLN A 100 16.97 -10.91 6.23
N TYR A 101 15.80 -10.50 5.73
CA TYR A 101 14.62 -11.37 5.65
C TYR A 101 14.37 -11.94 4.24
N ARG A 102 15.41 -11.91 3.38
CA ARG A 102 15.26 -12.47 2.03
C ARG A 102 15.07 -13.98 2.12
N GLY A 103 14.06 -14.50 1.41
CA GLY A 103 13.73 -15.94 1.42
C GLY A 103 13.01 -16.45 2.66
N SER A 104 12.73 -15.59 3.67
CA SER A 104 12.07 -16.01 4.92
C SER A 104 10.54 -16.13 4.83
N GLY A 105 9.93 -15.77 3.69
CA GLY A 105 8.46 -15.71 3.57
C GLY A 105 7.78 -14.57 4.34
N LEU A 106 8.54 -13.77 5.11
CA LEU A 106 8.00 -12.76 6.01
C LEU A 106 7.13 -11.73 5.28
N SER A 107 7.53 -11.28 4.07
CA SER A 107 6.73 -10.33 3.26
C SER A 107 5.36 -10.90 2.91
N SER A 108 5.30 -12.19 2.56
CA SER A 108 4.05 -12.88 2.22
C SER A 108 3.14 -13.04 3.43
N MET A 109 3.72 -13.36 4.59
CA MET A 109 2.98 -13.45 5.85
C MET A 109 2.40 -12.08 6.26
N LEU A 110 3.21 -11.02 6.23
CA LEU A 110 2.78 -9.67 6.57
C LEU A 110 1.72 -9.15 5.58
N GLY A 111 1.88 -9.45 4.28
CA GLY A 111 0.87 -9.12 3.26
C GLY A 111 -0.48 -9.77 3.55
N ARG A 112 -0.51 -11.07 3.86
CA ARG A 112 -1.75 -11.77 4.23
C ARG A 112 -2.38 -11.20 5.51
N TYR A 113 -1.57 -10.91 6.51
CA TYR A 113 -2.08 -10.30 7.74
C TYR A 113 -2.73 -8.94 7.47
N THR A 114 -2.12 -8.15 6.58
CA THR A 114 -2.67 -6.87 6.12
C THR A 114 -4.01 -7.05 5.41
N LEU A 115 -4.10 -8.01 4.47
CA LEU A 115 -5.33 -8.30 3.75
C LEU A 115 -6.44 -8.80 4.69
N LEU A 116 -6.11 -9.67 5.64
CA LEU A 116 -7.05 -10.12 6.68
C LEU A 116 -7.52 -8.95 7.54
N THR A 117 -6.62 -8.04 7.92
CA THR A 117 -6.95 -6.84 8.70
C THR A 117 -7.92 -5.94 7.94
N ALA A 118 -7.75 -5.79 6.62
CA ALA A 118 -8.67 -5.00 5.79
C ALA A 118 -10.10 -5.54 5.82
N LEU A 119 -10.25 -6.87 5.77
CA LEU A 119 -11.58 -7.49 5.87
C LEU A 119 -12.16 -7.34 7.28
N LYS A 120 -11.36 -7.58 8.34
CA LYS A 120 -11.84 -7.58 9.72
C LYS A 120 -12.19 -6.18 10.23
N GLU A 121 -11.31 -5.21 10.01
CA GLU A 121 -11.43 -3.88 10.60
C GLU A 121 -12.32 -2.96 9.75
N PHE A 122 -12.32 -3.16 8.43
CA PHE A 122 -12.99 -2.23 7.52
C PHE A 122 -14.13 -2.85 6.72
N ASP A 123 -14.30 -4.18 6.75
CA ASP A 123 -15.21 -4.86 5.82
C ASP A 123 -15.01 -4.36 4.38
N ALA A 124 -13.74 -4.26 3.97
CA ALA A 124 -13.33 -3.64 2.73
C ALA A 124 -13.83 -4.42 1.51
N ASP A 125 -14.34 -3.70 0.49
CA ASP A 125 -14.63 -4.27 -0.81
C ASP A 125 -13.36 -4.41 -1.65
N TYR A 126 -12.42 -3.47 -1.45
CA TYR A 126 -11.12 -3.47 -2.12
C TYR A 126 -10.03 -2.97 -1.19
N VAL A 127 -8.83 -3.52 -1.37
CA VAL A 127 -7.58 -2.97 -0.84
C VAL A 127 -6.78 -2.39 -2.00
N VAL A 128 -6.27 -1.16 -1.85
CA VAL A 128 -5.41 -0.51 -2.83
C VAL A 128 -4.13 -0.03 -2.15
N ALA A 129 -3.02 -0.05 -2.90
CA ALA A 129 -1.75 0.51 -2.46
C ALA A 129 -0.99 1.11 -3.65
N PHE A 130 -0.12 2.07 -3.37
CA PHE A 130 0.90 2.49 -4.33
C PHE A 130 2.24 1.90 -3.95
N MET A 131 2.97 1.43 -4.95
CA MET A 131 4.30 0.86 -4.77
C MET A 131 5.24 1.43 -5.81
N ILE A 132 6.42 1.91 -5.39
CA ILE A 132 7.40 2.43 -6.34
C ILE A 132 7.81 1.35 -7.34
N ARG A 133 7.93 1.75 -8.62
CA ARG A 133 8.16 0.85 -9.75
C ARG A 133 9.32 -0.13 -9.55
N PRO A 134 10.52 0.29 -9.08
CA PRO A 134 11.63 -0.65 -8.89
C PRO A 134 11.34 -1.76 -7.88
N VAL A 135 10.56 -1.48 -6.84
CA VAL A 135 10.17 -2.47 -5.82
C VAL A 135 9.09 -3.40 -6.37
N ALA A 136 8.08 -2.83 -7.03
CA ALA A 136 7.00 -3.60 -7.64
C ALA A 136 7.51 -4.62 -8.65
N TYR A 137 8.40 -4.20 -9.56
CA TYR A 137 8.95 -5.04 -10.63
C TYR A 137 9.96 -6.09 -10.16
N LYS A 138 10.47 -5.97 -8.94
CA LYS A 138 11.21 -7.05 -8.27
C LYS A 138 10.29 -8.09 -7.61
N GLY A 139 9.00 -8.10 -7.95
CA GLY A 139 8.03 -9.09 -7.49
C GLY A 139 7.45 -8.82 -6.11
N PHE A 140 7.69 -7.64 -5.50
CA PHE A 140 7.19 -7.36 -4.16
C PHE A 140 5.65 -7.31 -4.10
N CYS A 141 4.99 -6.84 -5.17
CA CYS A 141 3.53 -6.89 -5.27
C CYS A 141 2.99 -8.31 -5.07
N LEU A 142 3.57 -9.28 -5.79
CA LEU A 142 3.17 -10.69 -5.71
C LEU A 142 3.44 -11.28 -4.33
N ARG A 143 4.64 -11.00 -3.75
CA ARG A 143 4.96 -11.46 -2.39
C ARG A 143 4.02 -10.90 -1.33
N MET A 144 3.51 -9.69 -1.51
CA MET A 144 2.49 -9.09 -0.64
C MET A 144 1.07 -9.63 -0.90
N GLY A 145 0.91 -10.51 -1.90
CA GLY A 145 -0.36 -11.13 -2.26
C GLY A 145 -1.23 -10.35 -3.22
N PHE A 146 -0.74 -9.23 -3.79
CA PHE A 146 -1.53 -8.45 -4.75
C PHE A 146 -1.62 -9.17 -6.10
N MET A 147 -2.85 -9.38 -6.59
CA MET A 147 -3.12 -10.05 -7.86
C MET A 147 -3.24 -9.06 -9.04
N HIS A 148 -3.52 -7.79 -8.77
CA HIS A 148 -3.75 -6.79 -9.81
C HIS A 148 -2.76 -5.63 -9.69
N VAL A 149 -2.19 -5.22 -10.82
CA VAL A 149 -1.21 -4.12 -10.91
C VAL A 149 -1.54 -3.23 -12.10
N GLU A 150 -1.65 -1.92 -11.86
CA GLU A 150 -1.75 -0.91 -12.90
C GLU A 150 -0.45 -0.09 -12.96
N PRO A 151 0.30 -0.17 -14.07
CA PRO A 151 1.58 0.52 -14.19
C PRO A 151 1.39 2.03 -14.31
N LEU A 152 2.41 2.79 -13.89
CA LEU A 152 2.48 4.25 -14.06
C LEU A 152 1.26 5.02 -13.51
N ALA A 153 0.72 4.54 -12.38
CA ALA A 153 -0.42 5.19 -11.75
C ALA A 153 -0.06 6.57 -11.18
N LEU A 154 1.17 6.71 -10.66
CA LEU A 154 1.70 7.98 -10.15
C LEU A 154 3.08 8.25 -10.76
N ARG A 155 3.32 9.53 -11.03
CA ARG A 155 4.63 10.11 -11.34
C ARG A 155 4.85 11.31 -10.48
N TRP A 156 5.85 11.23 -9.61
CA TRP A 156 6.28 12.31 -8.74
C TRP A 156 7.56 12.93 -9.29
N TYR A 157 7.51 14.17 -9.70
CA TYR A 157 8.70 14.93 -10.06
C TYR A 157 9.25 15.60 -8.81
N ILE A 158 10.50 15.31 -8.49
CA ILE A 158 11.23 15.95 -7.40
C ILE A 158 11.98 17.14 -7.98
N ARG A 159 11.94 18.29 -7.30
CA ARG A 159 12.70 19.47 -7.76
C ARG A 159 14.18 19.16 -7.81
N ASN A 160 14.84 19.60 -8.88
CA ASN A 160 16.26 19.37 -9.15
C ASN A 160 16.66 17.93 -9.45
N GLU A 161 15.70 17.01 -9.58
CA GLU A 161 15.95 15.64 -10.04
C GLU A 161 15.50 15.47 -11.50
N PRO A 162 16.31 14.78 -12.35
CA PRO A 162 15.99 14.64 -13.78
C PRO A 162 14.81 13.69 -14.00
N ASP A 163 14.73 12.61 -13.24
CA ASP A 163 13.77 11.54 -13.43
C ASP A 163 12.68 11.53 -12.37
N PRO A 164 11.42 11.23 -12.75
CA PRO A 164 10.35 11.10 -11.78
C PRO A 164 10.44 9.80 -11.00
N VAL A 165 9.97 9.82 -9.75
CA VAL A 165 9.63 8.61 -9.01
C VAL A 165 8.30 8.10 -9.54
N GLU A 166 8.30 6.91 -10.12
CA GLU A 166 7.12 6.27 -10.67
C GLU A 166 6.57 5.21 -9.71
N ALA A 167 5.25 5.15 -9.57
CA ALA A 167 4.58 4.13 -8.80
C ALA A 167 3.51 3.41 -9.62
N VAL A 168 3.33 2.14 -9.31
CA VAL A 168 2.19 1.32 -9.74
C VAL A 168 1.09 1.44 -8.72
N MET A 169 -0.16 1.28 -9.13
CA MET A 169 -1.27 1.00 -8.23
C MET A 169 -1.47 -0.52 -8.17
N THR A 170 -1.48 -1.08 -6.98
CA THR A 170 -1.84 -2.48 -6.75
C THR A 170 -3.20 -2.54 -6.07
N TYR A 171 -3.98 -3.56 -6.38
CA TYR A 171 -5.28 -3.74 -5.73
C TYR A 171 -5.72 -5.19 -5.66
N MET A 172 -6.64 -5.45 -4.75
CA MET A 172 -7.32 -6.72 -4.52
C MET A 172 -8.80 -6.44 -4.28
N SER A 173 -9.68 -7.23 -4.87
CA SER A 173 -11.08 -7.30 -4.46
C SER A 173 -11.24 -8.14 -3.19
N ARG A 174 -12.39 -8.06 -2.56
CA ARG A 174 -12.76 -8.92 -1.42
C ARG A 174 -12.64 -10.41 -1.76
N ASP A 175 -13.03 -10.81 -2.96
CA ASP A 175 -12.98 -12.21 -3.39
C ASP A 175 -11.54 -12.65 -3.68
N ASP A 176 -10.70 -11.78 -4.27
CA ASP A 176 -9.27 -12.03 -4.40
C ASP A 176 -8.61 -12.23 -3.03
N ILE A 177 -8.97 -11.39 -2.04
CA ILE A 177 -8.42 -11.48 -0.68
C ILE A 177 -8.81 -12.82 -0.04
N ARG A 178 -10.08 -13.23 -0.15
CA ARG A 178 -10.54 -14.52 0.37
C ARG A 178 -9.78 -15.67 -0.28
N PHE A 179 -9.66 -15.65 -1.61
CA PHE A 179 -8.87 -16.65 -2.34
C PHE A 179 -7.43 -16.73 -1.82
N MET A 180 -6.76 -15.58 -1.65
CA MET A 180 -5.38 -15.54 -1.14
C MET A 180 -5.27 -16.03 0.31
N LEU A 181 -6.26 -15.79 1.15
CA LEU A 181 -6.26 -16.23 2.55
C LEU A 181 -6.53 -17.74 2.68
N ASP A 182 -7.21 -18.34 1.71
CA ASP A 182 -7.50 -19.79 1.67
C ASP A 182 -6.30 -20.63 1.21
N LEU A 183 -5.27 -20.02 0.60
CA LEU A 183 -4.06 -20.71 0.19
C LEU A 183 -3.29 -21.23 1.43
N PRO A 184 -2.79 -22.47 1.42
CA PRO A 184 -1.95 -22.99 2.51
C PRO A 184 -0.70 -22.14 2.75
N ALA A 185 -0.28 -22.02 4.00
CA ALA A 185 0.92 -21.25 4.34
C ALA A 185 2.19 -21.84 3.67
N SER A 186 2.25 -23.16 3.48
CA SER A 186 3.33 -23.85 2.77
C SER A 186 3.51 -23.37 1.32
N ASP A 187 2.42 -23.00 0.64
CA ASP A 187 2.48 -22.56 -0.75
C ASP A 187 3.07 -21.15 -0.88
N LEU A 188 3.06 -20.37 0.21
CA LEU A 188 3.64 -19.05 0.25
C LEU A 188 5.17 -19.05 0.32
N GLU A 189 5.76 -20.08 0.90
CA GLU A 189 7.21 -20.25 0.96
C GLU A 189 7.78 -20.41 -0.45
N SER A 190 7.05 -21.11 -1.32
CA SER A 190 7.44 -21.29 -2.73
C SER A 190 7.35 -20.00 -3.56
N LEU A 191 6.50 -19.04 -3.16
CA LEU A 191 6.39 -17.72 -3.81
C LEU A 191 7.49 -16.74 -3.33
N ALA A 192 8.21 -17.08 -2.27
CA ALA A 192 9.26 -16.23 -1.68
C ALA A 192 10.66 -16.54 -2.23
N ALA A 193 10.83 -17.67 -2.91
CA ALA A 193 12.09 -18.09 -3.54
C ALA A 193 12.26 -17.42 -4.91
#